data_e756707352e60ba3f668dc5382517a75
#
_entry.id   e756707352e60ba3f668dc5382517a75
#
_cell.length_a   1.000
_cell.length_b   1.000
_cell.length_c   1.000
_cell.angle_alpha   90.00
_cell.angle_beta   90.00
_cell.angle_gamma   90.00
#
_symmetry.space_group_name_H-M   'P 1'
#
loop_
_entity.id
_entity.type
_entity.pdbx_description
1 polymer ?
#
loop_
_entity_poly.entity_id
_entity_poly.type
_entity_poly.pdbx_seq_one_letter_code
_entity_poly.pdbx_strand_id
1 'polypeptide(L)'
;MIIPAEKRRRGSRLATAAAVLLFTIGCTATGFALWGNPPPPRPPASAAVSAPSPESVSATPLPEPISVPPTPRVDQVVGPTLTASEPTQINVPAIEVDSVLMQLGQNPDGTVQTPSLDEASPAGWYTGSPTPGAIGPSVIVGHVDSRVQGRAVFYRLGEMRPGDEILVTRADATVAVFVVDGVEEYPKDDFPQFAVYGNTDHAGLRLITCGGEFNEITRTYPDNVVVYASLVSSRAA
;
A
#
# COMPACT_ATOMS: atom_id res chain seq x y z
N MET A 1 35.31 63.87 54.09
CA MET A 1 35.50 64.56 52.83
C MET A 1 35.88 63.56 51.82
N ILE A 2 34.87 63.06 51.06
CA ILE A 2 34.94 61.81 50.26
C ILE A 2 34.73 62.20 48.80
N ILE A 3 35.69 61.81 47.94
CA ILE A 3 35.65 62.02 46.49
C ILE A 3 35.13 60.75 45.86
N PRO A 4 34.11 60.76 44.98
CA PRO A 4 33.60 59.52 44.34
C PRO A 4 34.38 59.23 43.06
N ALA A 5 34.66 57.91 42.84
CA ALA A 5 35.34 57.35 41.71
C ALA A 5 34.44 57.22 40.49
N GLU A 6 35.02 57.56 39.35
CA GLU A 6 34.43 57.51 38.01
C GLU A 6 34.32 56.07 37.50
N LYS A 7 33.11 55.67 37.13
CA LYS A 7 32.79 54.33 36.64
C LYS A 7 32.86 54.31 35.09
N ARG A 8 33.99 53.80 34.56
CA ARG A 8 34.20 53.58 33.12
C ARG A 8 33.15 52.60 32.53
N ARG A 9 32.40 53.10 31.59
CA ARG A 9 31.54 52.29 30.72
C ARG A 9 32.38 51.49 29.72
N ARG A 10 32.55 50.17 29.97
CA ARG A 10 32.99 49.19 28.97
C ARG A 10 31.93 48.07 28.96
N GLY A 11 31.06 48.07 27.95
CA GLY A 11 30.08 47.01 27.88
C GLY A 11 29.02 47.19 26.78
N SER A 12 29.40 47.58 25.54
CA SER A 12 28.40 47.65 24.49
C SER A 12 28.80 47.00 23.15
N ARG A 13 29.95 46.35 23.09
CA ARG A 13 30.38 45.69 21.83
C ARG A 13 30.27 44.16 21.82
N LEU A 14 29.99 43.52 22.98
CA LEU A 14 29.81 42.08 23.08
C LEU A 14 28.35 41.64 22.99
N ALA A 15 27.39 42.53 23.22
CA ALA A 15 25.96 42.20 23.17
C ALA A 15 25.43 42.09 21.72
N THR A 16 26.03 42.80 20.75
CA THR A 16 25.58 42.80 19.36
C THR A 16 26.03 41.55 18.58
N ALA A 17 27.18 40.96 18.96
CA ALA A 17 27.67 39.74 18.32
C ALA A 17 26.90 38.47 18.75
N ALA A 18 26.43 38.43 20.00
CA ALA A 18 25.63 37.30 20.51
C ALA A 18 24.21 37.27 19.92
N ALA A 19 23.63 38.43 19.65
CA ALA A 19 22.25 38.50 19.05
C ALA A 19 22.22 38.05 17.58
N VAL A 20 23.31 38.31 16.81
CA VAL A 20 23.39 37.86 15.41
C VAL A 20 23.63 36.34 15.31
N LEU A 21 24.42 35.78 16.24
CA LEU A 21 24.68 34.34 16.26
C LEU A 21 23.44 33.51 16.65
N LEU A 22 22.63 34.02 17.56
CA LEU A 22 21.37 33.38 17.96
C LEU A 22 20.30 33.45 16.86
N PHE A 23 20.29 34.52 16.03
CA PHE A 23 19.35 34.63 14.93
C PHE A 23 19.71 33.70 13.76
N THR A 24 20.96 33.43 13.48
CA THR A 24 21.39 32.48 12.44
C THR A 24 21.15 31.02 12.83
N ILE A 25 21.31 30.68 14.12
CA ILE A 25 21.00 29.32 14.62
C ILE A 25 19.46 29.10 14.68
N GLY A 26 18.68 30.13 15.01
CA GLY A 26 17.21 30.06 15.00
C GLY A 26 16.61 29.84 13.60
N CYS A 27 17.18 30.45 12.56
CA CYS A 27 16.68 30.29 11.19
C CYS A 27 17.01 28.91 10.57
N THR A 28 18.10 28.26 11.01
CA THR A 28 18.41 26.90 10.54
C THR A 28 17.60 25.81 11.25
N ALA A 29 17.20 26.04 12.51
CA ALA A 29 16.37 25.09 13.26
C ALA A 29 14.89 25.15 12.88
N THR A 30 14.35 26.31 12.45
CA THR A 30 12.96 26.43 11.98
C THR A 30 12.76 25.93 10.55
N GLY A 31 13.81 25.86 9.73
CA GLY A 31 13.74 25.31 8.37
C GLY A 31 13.57 23.77 8.34
N PHE A 32 13.97 23.05 9.38
CA PHE A 32 13.83 21.60 9.48
C PHE A 32 12.47 21.14 10.01
N ALA A 33 11.72 22.01 10.67
CA ALA A 33 10.43 21.65 11.27
C ALA A 33 9.21 21.80 10.31
N LEU A 34 9.43 22.31 9.09
CA LEU A 34 8.37 22.51 8.08
C LEU A 34 8.42 21.51 6.91
N TRP A 35 9.36 20.55 6.93
CA TRP A 35 9.31 19.44 5.98
C TRP A 35 8.42 18.33 6.58
N GLY A 36 7.10 18.50 6.43
CA GLY A 36 6.17 17.40 6.60
C GLY A 36 6.60 16.24 5.68
N ASN A 37 6.38 15.00 6.11
CA ASN A 37 6.61 13.87 5.23
C ASN A 37 5.86 14.13 3.91
N PRO A 38 6.51 13.92 2.75
CA PRO A 38 5.81 14.04 1.49
C PRO A 38 4.59 13.10 1.49
N PRO A 39 3.52 13.45 0.76
CA PRO A 39 2.37 12.57 0.64
C PRO A 39 2.79 11.23 0.01
N PRO A 40 2.07 10.13 0.30
CA PRO A 40 2.34 8.84 -0.30
C PRO A 40 2.22 8.92 -1.83
N PRO A 41 3.05 8.19 -2.58
CA PRO A 41 2.98 8.15 -4.02
C PRO A 41 1.64 7.63 -4.52
N ARG A 42 1.07 8.29 -5.55
CA ARG A 42 -0.17 7.87 -6.22
C ARG A 42 0.15 7.03 -7.46
N PRO A 43 -0.67 6.02 -7.78
CA PRO A 43 -0.52 5.26 -9.00
C PRO A 43 -0.61 6.19 -10.23
N PRO A 44 0.29 6.08 -11.22
CA PRO A 44 0.10 6.79 -12.47
C PRO A 44 -1.02 6.13 -13.30
N ALA A 45 -1.70 6.90 -14.12
CA ALA A 45 -2.77 6.39 -14.98
C ALA A 45 -2.34 5.21 -15.89
N SER A 46 -1.06 5.10 -16.22
CA SER A 46 -0.49 3.99 -17.00
C SER A 46 -0.38 2.68 -16.22
N ALA A 47 -0.55 2.70 -14.90
CA ALA A 47 -0.52 1.51 -14.06
C ALA A 47 -1.92 0.88 -13.85
N ALA A 48 -2.98 1.52 -14.34
CA ALA A 48 -4.34 1.02 -14.21
C ALA A 48 -4.50 -0.38 -14.83
N VAL A 49 -5.34 -1.20 -14.19
CA VAL A 49 -5.71 -2.52 -14.73
C VAL A 49 -6.36 -2.34 -16.09
N SER A 50 -5.79 -2.94 -17.12
CA SER A 50 -6.40 -2.94 -18.45
C SER A 50 -7.74 -3.70 -18.37
N ALA A 51 -8.85 -2.96 -18.41
CA ALA A 51 -10.15 -3.59 -18.56
C ALA A 51 -10.14 -4.41 -19.87
N PRO A 52 -10.68 -5.67 -19.87
CA PRO A 52 -10.87 -6.38 -21.12
C PRO A 52 -11.73 -5.49 -22.02
N SER A 53 -11.20 -5.11 -23.18
CA SER A 53 -11.94 -4.36 -24.18
C SER A 53 -13.22 -5.13 -24.48
N PRO A 54 -14.40 -4.50 -24.45
CA PRO A 54 -15.59 -5.14 -24.97
C PRO A 54 -15.33 -5.38 -26.45
N GLU A 55 -15.15 -6.66 -26.83
CA GLU A 55 -15.12 -7.04 -28.23
C GLU A 55 -16.42 -6.50 -28.85
N SER A 56 -16.25 -5.64 -29.85
CA SER A 56 -17.34 -5.13 -30.66
C SER A 56 -18.10 -6.30 -31.27
N VAL A 57 -19.18 -6.71 -30.63
CA VAL A 57 -20.16 -7.60 -31.21
C VAL A 57 -20.84 -6.84 -32.35
N SER A 58 -20.33 -7.05 -33.56
CA SER A 58 -20.94 -6.60 -34.79
C SER A 58 -22.32 -7.26 -34.89
N ALA A 59 -23.35 -6.46 -34.76
CA ALA A 59 -24.72 -6.92 -34.91
C ALA A 59 -24.98 -7.34 -36.35
N THR A 60 -25.24 -8.62 -36.58
CA THR A 60 -25.87 -9.14 -37.78
C THR A 60 -27.17 -9.85 -37.42
N PRO A 61 -28.30 -9.61 -38.16
CA PRO A 61 -29.63 -9.95 -37.70
C PRO A 61 -30.05 -11.40 -37.99
N LEU A 62 -30.76 -11.93 -37.02
CA LEU A 62 -31.74 -13.04 -36.85
C LEU A 62 -32.24 -13.82 -38.11
N PRO A 63 -32.94 -15.01 -37.92
CA PRO A 63 -33.11 -15.90 -36.75
C PRO A 63 -32.92 -17.39 -37.07
N GLU A 64 -32.56 -18.23 -36.12
CA GLU A 64 -32.80 -19.68 -36.17
C GLU A 64 -32.83 -20.29 -34.74
N PRO A 65 -33.28 -21.51 -34.52
CA PRO A 65 -34.15 -21.91 -33.44
C PRO A 65 -33.46 -22.24 -32.12
N ILE A 66 -34.22 -22.18 -31.08
CA ILE A 66 -33.96 -22.46 -29.66
C ILE A 66 -32.98 -23.63 -29.47
N SER A 67 -31.73 -23.33 -29.31
CA SER A 67 -30.75 -24.24 -28.72
C SER A 67 -30.76 -24.04 -27.21
N VAL A 68 -30.90 -25.16 -26.48
CA VAL A 68 -30.74 -25.26 -25.03
C VAL A 68 -29.53 -24.43 -24.56
N PRO A 69 -29.68 -23.60 -23.53
CA PRO A 69 -28.54 -22.84 -22.99
C PRO A 69 -27.39 -23.81 -22.67
N PRO A 70 -26.17 -23.54 -23.08
CA PRO A 70 -25.05 -24.35 -22.64
C PRO A 70 -25.02 -24.32 -21.12
N THR A 71 -24.97 -25.49 -20.52
CA THR A 71 -24.67 -25.67 -19.10
C THR A 71 -23.54 -24.73 -18.75
N PRO A 72 -23.59 -23.95 -17.63
CA PRO A 72 -22.49 -23.10 -17.21
C PRO A 72 -21.21 -23.94 -17.23
N ARG A 73 -20.23 -23.54 -18.05
CA ARG A 73 -18.92 -24.17 -18.02
C ARG A 73 -18.38 -23.96 -16.62
N VAL A 74 -18.17 -25.07 -15.93
CA VAL A 74 -17.44 -25.12 -14.68
C VAL A 74 -16.11 -24.43 -14.94
N ASP A 75 -15.84 -23.39 -14.20
CA ASP A 75 -14.73 -22.45 -14.25
C ASP A 75 -13.44 -23.11 -14.68
N GLN A 76 -12.94 -22.75 -15.85
CA GLN A 76 -11.58 -23.15 -16.24
C GLN A 76 -10.62 -22.32 -15.39
N VAL A 77 -9.91 -22.98 -14.48
CA VAL A 77 -8.82 -22.37 -13.74
C VAL A 77 -7.77 -21.85 -14.71
N VAL A 78 -7.46 -20.57 -14.63
CA VAL A 78 -6.50 -19.90 -15.50
C VAL A 78 -5.15 -19.77 -14.78
N GLY A 79 -4.08 -20.29 -15.40
CA GLY A 79 -2.72 -20.19 -14.87
C GLY A 79 -2.36 -21.21 -13.77
N PRO A 80 -1.17 -21.07 -13.16
CA PRO A 80 -0.70 -21.96 -12.11
C PRO A 80 -1.48 -21.76 -10.81
N THR A 81 -1.57 -22.83 -10.01
CA THR A 81 -2.12 -22.80 -8.66
C THR A 81 -1.25 -23.62 -7.72
N LEU A 82 -1.31 -23.30 -6.44
CA LEU A 82 -0.60 -23.99 -5.38
C LEU A 82 -1.59 -24.53 -4.34
N THR A 83 -1.22 -25.60 -3.67
CA THR A 83 -1.96 -26.10 -2.51
C THR A 83 -1.97 -25.04 -1.40
N ALA A 84 -3.00 -25.03 -0.56
CA ALA A 84 -3.10 -24.06 0.53
C ALA A 84 -1.89 -24.16 1.48
N SER A 85 -1.25 -23.03 1.74
CA SER A 85 -0.17 -22.88 2.73
C SER A 85 -0.13 -21.42 3.18
N GLU A 86 -0.03 -21.21 4.49
CA GLU A 86 -0.03 -19.84 5.06
C GLU A 86 1.22 -19.06 4.65
N PRO A 87 1.08 -17.75 4.34
CA PRO A 87 2.22 -16.91 4.06
C PRO A 87 2.96 -16.52 5.34
N THR A 88 4.28 -16.44 5.24
CA THR A 88 5.17 -16.07 6.37
C THR A 88 5.92 -14.77 6.12
N GLN A 89 6.21 -14.44 4.87
CA GLN A 89 6.96 -13.25 4.48
C GLN A 89 6.54 -12.76 3.11
N ILE A 90 6.62 -11.45 2.90
CA ILE A 90 6.46 -10.81 1.60
C ILE A 90 7.71 -9.99 1.26
N ASN A 91 8.16 -10.11 0.02
CA ASN A 91 9.22 -9.29 -0.54
C ASN A 91 8.75 -8.66 -1.85
N VAL A 92 8.89 -7.33 -1.97
CA VAL A 92 8.51 -6.55 -3.16
C VAL A 92 9.70 -5.66 -3.54
N PRO A 93 10.62 -6.16 -4.38
CA PRO A 93 11.88 -5.47 -4.69
C PRO A 93 11.70 -4.07 -5.26
N ALA A 94 10.69 -3.86 -6.13
CA ALA A 94 10.42 -2.59 -6.80
C ALA A 94 10.19 -1.42 -5.83
N ILE A 95 9.66 -1.69 -4.64
CA ILE A 95 9.37 -0.68 -3.61
C ILE A 95 10.13 -0.94 -2.30
N GLU A 96 11.15 -1.80 -2.34
CA GLU A 96 12.06 -2.10 -1.21
C GLU A 96 11.32 -2.64 0.04
N VAL A 97 10.25 -3.41 -0.17
CA VAL A 97 9.53 -4.08 0.91
C VAL A 97 10.13 -5.45 1.18
N ASP A 98 10.46 -5.69 2.44
CA ASP A 98 10.80 -7.00 2.99
C ASP A 98 10.18 -7.09 4.40
N SER A 99 9.11 -7.86 4.54
CA SER A 99 8.31 -7.88 5.76
C SER A 99 7.85 -9.30 6.09
N VAL A 100 7.96 -9.69 7.36
CA VAL A 100 7.19 -10.82 7.86
C VAL A 100 5.70 -10.52 7.72
N LEU A 101 4.88 -11.56 7.62
CA LEU A 101 3.43 -11.44 7.54
C LEU A 101 2.79 -11.90 8.85
N MET A 102 1.96 -11.04 9.42
CA MET A 102 1.07 -11.42 10.51
C MET A 102 -0.27 -11.91 9.96
N GLN A 103 -1.03 -12.63 10.79
CA GLN A 103 -2.40 -13.01 10.46
C GLN A 103 -3.36 -11.90 10.90
N LEU A 104 -4.30 -11.56 10.03
CA LEU A 104 -5.37 -10.59 10.28
C LEU A 104 -6.72 -11.28 10.15
N GLY A 105 -7.58 -11.08 11.14
CA GLY A 105 -8.95 -11.56 11.12
C GLY A 105 -9.92 -10.53 10.54
N GLN A 106 -11.18 -10.67 10.92
CA GLN A 106 -12.27 -9.76 10.60
C GLN A 106 -12.79 -9.09 11.86
N ASN A 107 -13.12 -7.81 11.76
CA ASN A 107 -13.79 -7.05 12.83
C ASN A 107 -15.28 -7.44 12.92
N PRO A 108 -15.96 -7.16 14.05
CA PRO A 108 -17.39 -7.45 14.20
C PRO A 108 -18.29 -6.74 13.19
N ASP A 109 -17.84 -5.64 12.60
CA ASP A 109 -18.57 -4.89 11.56
C ASP A 109 -18.35 -5.45 10.14
N GLY A 110 -17.59 -6.53 10.01
CA GLY A 110 -17.28 -7.17 8.72
C GLY A 110 -16.04 -6.60 8.00
N THR A 111 -15.40 -5.57 8.51
CA THR A 111 -14.16 -5.03 7.92
C THR A 111 -12.96 -5.92 8.23
N VAL A 112 -11.95 -5.90 7.38
CA VAL A 112 -10.66 -6.58 7.61
C VAL A 112 -9.91 -5.87 8.74
N GLN A 113 -9.36 -6.64 9.68
CA GLN A 113 -8.47 -6.08 10.70
C GLN A 113 -7.23 -5.47 10.05
N THR A 114 -6.68 -4.43 10.67
CA THR A 114 -5.43 -3.81 10.26
C THR A 114 -4.34 -4.07 11.31
N PRO A 115 -3.06 -4.09 10.91
CA PRO A 115 -1.95 -4.16 11.87
C PRO A 115 -2.02 -3.01 12.90
N SER A 116 -1.43 -3.19 14.08
CA SER A 116 -1.33 -2.11 15.08
C SER A 116 -0.51 -0.93 14.54
N LEU A 117 -0.83 0.29 14.97
CA LEU A 117 -0.07 1.51 14.64
C LEU A 117 1.07 1.82 15.64
N ASP A 118 1.21 1.02 16.70
CA ASP A 118 2.06 1.38 17.85
C ASP A 118 3.55 1.10 17.63
N GLU A 119 3.89 0.19 16.70
CA GLU A 119 5.27 -0.19 16.38
C GLU A 119 5.46 -0.34 14.85
N ALA A 120 6.70 -0.70 14.40
CA ALA A 120 6.99 -1.08 13.03
C ALA A 120 6.13 -2.28 12.62
N SER A 121 4.88 -1.98 12.30
CA SER A 121 3.89 -3.01 12.03
C SER A 121 4.20 -3.67 10.69
N PRO A 122 4.37 -4.99 10.67
CA PRO A 122 4.51 -5.73 9.44
C PRO A 122 3.21 -5.65 8.61
N ALA A 123 3.28 -6.06 7.36
CA ALA A 123 2.08 -6.33 6.59
C ALA A 123 1.35 -7.56 7.16
N GLY A 124 0.06 -7.67 6.91
CA GLY A 124 -0.75 -8.77 7.40
C GLY A 124 -1.60 -9.41 6.32
N TRP A 125 -1.64 -10.75 6.32
CA TRP A 125 -2.53 -11.52 5.47
C TRP A 125 -3.91 -11.69 6.12
N TYR A 126 -4.96 -11.37 5.38
CA TYR A 126 -6.34 -11.60 5.82
C TYR A 126 -6.71 -13.08 5.74
N THR A 127 -6.89 -13.73 6.89
CA THR A 127 -7.14 -15.18 6.99
C THR A 127 -8.49 -15.63 6.41
N GLY A 128 -9.41 -14.68 6.20
CA GLY A 128 -10.67 -14.93 5.48
C GLY A 128 -10.53 -14.97 3.96
N SER A 129 -9.35 -14.68 3.42
CA SER A 129 -9.02 -14.79 1.99
C SER A 129 -8.24 -16.08 1.70
N PRO A 130 -8.20 -16.56 0.43
CA PRO A 130 -7.35 -17.68 0.04
C PRO A 130 -5.88 -17.47 0.44
N THR A 131 -5.16 -18.55 0.69
CA THR A 131 -3.70 -18.49 0.88
C THR A 131 -3.01 -18.13 -0.44
N PRO A 132 -1.87 -17.41 -0.42
CA PRO A 132 -1.15 -17.03 -1.64
C PRO A 132 -0.79 -18.25 -2.51
N GLY A 133 -1.29 -18.22 -3.75
CA GLY A 133 -1.17 -19.32 -4.71
C GLY A 133 -2.40 -20.23 -4.82
N ALA A 134 -3.33 -20.21 -3.89
CA ALA A 134 -4.63 -20.86 -4.06
C ALA A 134 -5.54 -20.04 -5.00
N ILE A 135 -6.54 -20.69 -5.61
CA ILE A 135 -7.54 -20.01 -6.46
C ILE A 135 -8.28 -18.95 -5.64
N GLY A 136 -8.48 -17.79 -6.24
CA GLY A 136 -9.12 -16.64 -5.61
C GLY A 136 -8.10 -15.57 -5.20
N PRO A 137 -8.57 -14.40 -4.72
CA PRO A 137 -7.72 -13.29 -4.33
C PRO A 137 -7.19 -13.47 -2.90
N SER A 138 -5.90 -13.70 -2.74
CA SER A 138 -5.22 -13.57 -1.44
C SER A 138 -5.04 -12.10 -1.10
N VAL A 139 -5.39 -11.68 0.11
CA VAL A 139 -5.38 -10.27 0.50
C VAL A 139 -4.35 -10.01 1.57
N ILE A 140 -3.45 -9.04 1.31
CA ILE A 140 -2.42 -8.57 2.25
C ILE A 140 -2.61 -7.07 2.44
N VAL A 141 -2.74 -6.65 3.70
CA VAL A 141 -2.97 -5.26 4.09
C VAL A 141 -1.75 -4.73 4.84
N GLY A 142 -1.40 -3.48 4.60
CA GLY A 142 -0.33 -2.80 5.33
C GLY A 142 -0.56 -1.30 5.43
N HIS A 143 0.05 -0.67 6.41
CA HIS A 143 -0.07 0.78 6.58
C HIS A 143 0.73 1.56 5.55
N VAL A 144 0.20 2.72 5.15
CA VAL A 144 0.92 3.70 4.33
C VAL A 144 1.92 4.48 5.17
N ASP A 145 1.51 4.90 6.36
CA ASP A 145 2.36 5.58 7.34
C ASP A 145 1.84 5.37 8.78
N SER A 146 2.63 5.83 9.74
CA SER A 146 2.20 5.95 11.12
C SER A 146 2.78 7.23 11.74
N ARG A 147 2.13 7.75 12.78
CA ARG A 147 2.62 8.94 13.50
C ARG A 147 3.93 8.70 14.24
N VAL A 148 4.20 7.46 14.62
CA VAL A 148 5.37 7.09 15.43
C VAL A 148 6.58 6.85 14.55
N GLN A 149 6.39 6.27 13.36
CA GLN A 149 7.48 5.80 12.48
C GLN A 149 7.60 6.58 11.17
N GLY A 150 6.61 7.41 10.83
CA GLY A 150 6.53 8.00 9.50
C GLY A 150 6.11 6.95 8.47
N ARG A 151 6.88 6.77 7.41
CA ARG A 151 6.58 5.83 6.31
C ARG A 151 6.49 4.39 6.82
N ALA A 152 5.37 3.71 6.51
CA ALA A 152 5.16 2.33 6.89
C ALA A 152 5.38 1.37 5.70
N VAL A 153 5.10 0.07 5.93
CA VAL A 153 5.46 -1.03 5.02
C VAL A 153 4.98 -0.82 3.59
N PHE A 154 3.79 -0.24 3.38
CA PHE A 154 3.21 -0.01 2.05
C PHE A 154 3.16 1.46 1.64
N TYR A 155 4.04 2.31 2.21
CA TYR A 155 4.11 3.72 1.84
C TYR A 155 4.30 3.93 0.32
N ARG A 156 5.14 3.12 -0.33
CA ARG A 156 5.47 3.23 -1.75
C ARG A 156 4.59 2.37 -2.67
N LEU A 157 3.50 1.79 -2.15
CA LEU A 157 2.67 0.87 -2.92
C LEU A 157 2.15 1.47 -4.24
N GLY A 158 1.84 2.78 -4.25
CA GLY A 158 1.43 3.51 -5.45
C GLY A 158 2.53 3.69 -6.52
N GLU A 159 3.79 3.36 -6.22
CA GLU A 159 4.88 3.40 -7.21
C GLU A 159 4.95 2.15 -8.09
N MET A 160 4.28 1.07 -7.71
CA MET A 160 4.32 -0.19 -8.44
C MET A 160 3.77 -0.07 -9.86
N ARG A 161 4.24 -0.95 -10.72
CA ARG A 161 3.92 -0.96 -12.15
C ARG A 161 3.52 -2.37 -12.59
N PRO A 162 2.68 -2.50 -13.62
CA PRO A 162 2.49 -3.78 -14.30
C PRO A 162 3.84 -4.40 -14.68
N GLY A 163 4.01 -5.67 -14.37
CA GLY A 163 5.25 -6.41 -14.58
C GLY A 163 6.19 -6.49 -13.38
N ASP A 164 5.99 -5.70 -12.31
CA ASP A 164 6.77 -5.83 -11.08
C ASP A 164 6.50 -7.17 -10.39
N GLU A 165 7.53 -7.74 -9.75
CA GLU A 165 7.40 -9.01 -9.03
C GLU A 165 7.06 -8.79 -7.56
N ILE A 166 6.22 -9.70 -7.04
CA ILE A 166 5.91 -9.86 -5.63
C ILE A 166 6.20 -11.30 -5.24
N LEU A 167 7.03 -11.48 -4.23
CA LEU A 167 7.46 -12.78 -3.72
C LEU A 167 6.81 -13.04 -2.36
N VAL A 168 6.05 -14.12 -2.23
CA VAL A 168 5.44 -14.52 -0.98
C VAL A 168 6.01 -15.86 -0.53
N THR A 169 6.80 -15.83 0.55
CA THR A 169 7.30 -17.05 1.21
C THR A 169 6.18 -17.67 2.03
N ARG A 170 6.03 -18.99 1.95
CA ARG A 170 4.96 -19.77 2.56
C ARG A 170 5.51 -20.76 3.58
N ALA A 171 4.64 -21.22 4.49
CA ALA A 171 5.01 -22.13 5.57
C ALA A 171 5.50 -23.50 5.08
N ASP A 172 5.15 -23.90 3.85
CA ASP A 172 5.63 -25.15 3.20
C ASP A 172 7.02 -25.03 2.55
N ALA A 173 7.76 -23.96 2.88
CA ALA A 173 9.07 -23.64 2.31
C ALA A 173 9.04 -23.41 0.78
N THR A 174 7.93 -22.95 0.25
CA THR A 174 7.83 -22.47 -1.13
C THR A 174 7.73 -20.96 -1.19
N VAL A 175 8.17 -20.37 -2.30
CA VAL A 175 7.96 -18.96 -2.64
C VAL A 175 7.00 -18.89 -3.82
N ALA A 176 5.83 -18.32 -3.60
CA ALA A 176 4.90 -17.98 -4.67
C ALA A 176 5.36 -16.68 -5.34
N VAL A 177 5.48 -16.67 -6.67
CA VAL A 177 5.93 -15.53 -7.48
C VAL A 177 4.72 -14.97 -8.21
N PHE A 178 4.36 -13.75 -7.86
CA PHE A 178 3.28 -13.00 -8.52
C PHE A 178 3.87 -11.89 -9.39
N VAL A 179 3.16 -11.54 -10.46
CA VAL A 179 3.47 -10.38 -11.29
C VAL A 179 2.29 -9.41 -11.22
N VAL A 180 2.59 -8.14 -11.07
CA VAL A 180 1.60 -7.07 -11.01
C VAL A 180 0.88 -6.94 -12.34
N ASP A 181 -0.44 -7.00 -12.31
CA ASP A 181 -1.35 -6.77 -13.44
C ASP A 181 -1.69 -5.28 -13.56
N GLY A 182 -1.84 -4.61 -12.41
CA GLY A 182 -2.14 -3.19 -12.35
C GLY A 182 -2.24 -2.65 -10.92
N VAL A 183 -2.34 -1.33 -10.83
CA VAL A 183 -2.45 -0.58 -9.57
C VAL A 183 -3.56 0.47 -9.71
N GLU A 184 -4.49 0.45 -8.78
CA GLU A 184 -5.64 1.35 -8.78
C GLU A 184 -5.74 2.11 -7.46
N GLU A 185 -6.29 3.31 -7.50
CA GLU A 185 -6.65 4.11 -6.34
C GLU A 185 -8.16 4.32 -6.31
N TYR A 186 -8.81 3.95 -5.21
CA TYR A 186 -10.26 4.01 -5.05
C TYR A 186 -10.65 4.85 -3.84
N PRO A 187 -11.65 5.74 -3.96
CA PRO A 187 -12.27 6.38 -2.80
C PRO A 187 -12.83 5.33 -1.83
N LYS A 188 -12.65 5.56 -0.52
CA LYS A 188 -13.15 4.62 0.51
C LYS A 188 -14.66 4.52 0.56
N ASP A 189 -15.35 5.60 0.20
CA ASP A 189 -16.82 5.69 0.14
C ASP A 189 -17.41 5.07 -1.15
N ASP A 190 -16.57 4.81 -2.18
CA ASP A 190 -16.95 4.12 -3.42
C ASP A 190 -15.99 2.95 -3.72
N PHE A 191 -15.64 2.19 -2.67
CA PHE A 191 -14.67 1.10 -2.79
C PHE A 191 -15.29 -0.12 -3.48
N PRO A 192 -14.71 -0.62 -4.59
CA PRO A 192 -15.29 -1.69 -5.40
C PRO A 192 -15.04 -3.07 -4.77
N GLN A 193 -15.75 -3.37 -3.68
CA GLN A 193 -15.54 -4.58 -2.88
C GLN A 193 -15.55 -5.87 -3.72
N PHE A 194 -16.48 -5.96 -4.69
CA PHE A 194 -16.58 -7.16 -5.52
C PHE A 194 -15.36 -7.34 -6.45
N ALA A 195 -14.82 -6.26 -7.01
CA ALA A 195 -13.61 -6.31 -7.85
C ALA A 195 -12.35 -6.68 -7.04
N VAL A 196 -12.29 -6.27 -5.78
CA VAL A 196 -11.12 -6.49 -4.90
C VAL A 196 -11.19 -7.85 -4.22
N TYR A 197 -12.34 -8.21 -3.63
CA TYR A 197 -12.49 -9.40 -2.79
C TYR A 197 -13.29 -10.54 -3.46
N GLY A 198 -13.92 -10.28 -4.61
CA GLY A 198 -14.70 -11.29 -5.32
C GLY A 198 -13.84 -12.41 -5.88
N ASN A 199 -14.44 -13.60 -6.02
CA ASN A 199 -13.72 -14.77 -6.53
C ASN A 199 -13.14 -14.53 -7.93
N THR A 200 -11.95 -15.05 -8.14
CA THR A 200 -11.27 -15.10 -9.45
C THR A 200 -11.13 -16.55 -9.90
N ASP A 201 -10.93 -16.76 -11.19
CA ASP A 201 -10.66 -18.06 -11.82
C ASP A 201 -9.16 -18.45 -11.78
N HIS A 202 -8.32 -17.64 -11.17
CA HIS A 202 -6.88 -17.77 -11.04
C HIS A 202 -6.42 -17.49 -9.61
N ALA A 203 -5.18 -17.82 -9.31
CA ALA A 203 -4.53 -17.46 -8.05
C ALA A 203 -4.12 -15.98 -8.10
N GLY A 204 -4.94 -15.11 -7.55
CA GLY A 204 -4.73 -13.68 -7.48
C GLY A 204 -4.09 -13.23 -6.16
N LEU A 205 -3.49 -12.04 -6.17
CA LEU A 205 -2.99 -11.36 -4.98
C LEU A 205 -3.50 -9.91 -4.99
N ARG A 206 -3.84 -9.40 -3.81
CA ARG A 206 -4.21 -8.00 -3.57
C ARG A 206 -3.32 -7.45 -2.46
N LEU A 207 -2.54 -6.39 -2.77
CA LEU A 207 -1.89 -5.60 -1.73
C LEU A 207 -2.68 -4.32 -1.53
N ILE A 208 -3.02 -3.98 -0.29
CA ILE A 208 -3.92 -2.85 0.01
C ILE A 208 -3.31 -1.95 1.08
N THR A 209 -3.35 -0.65 0.82
CA THR A 209 -2.98 0.39 1.79
C THR A 209 -3.89 1.61 1.66
N CYS A 210 -3.81 2.53 2.61
CA CYS A 210 -4.46 3.84 2.49
C CYS A 210 -3.77 4.68 1.41
N GLY A 211 -4.53 5.56 0.74
CA GLY A 211 -4.07 6.45 -0.32
C GLY A 211 -4.76 7.81 -0.30
N GLY A 212 -4.40 8.64 -1.28
CA GLY A 212 -4.90 10.01 -1.39
C GLY A 212 -4.13 11.00 -0.53
N GLU A 213 -4.62 12.23 -0.46
CA GLU A 213 -4.05 13.29 0.37
C GLU A 213 -4.55 13.18 1.81
N PHE A 214 -3.63 13.19 2.78
CA PHE A 214 -3.99 13.10 4.19
C PHE A 214 -4.85 14.30 4.63
N ASN A 215 -6.01 14.03 5.17
CA ASN A 215 -6.88 15.05 5.71
C ASN A 215 -6.54 15.33 7.18
N GLU A 216 -5.94 16.47 7.45
CA GLU A 216 -5.51 16.89 8.80
C GLU A 216 -6.69 17.08 9.78
N ILE A 217 -7.89 17.40 9.28
CA ILE A 217 -9.09 17.63 10.11
C ILE A 217 -9.67 16.29 10.57
N THR A 218 -9.91 15.36 9.64
CA THR A 218 -10.47 14.04 9.93
C THR A 218 -9.40 13.04 10.35
N ARG A 219 -8.12 13.36 10.11
CA ARG A 219 -6.95 12.54 10.39
C ARG A 219 -7.00 11.18 9.69
N THR A 220 -7.45 11.19 8.45
CA THR A 220 -7.62 10.00 7.62
C THR A 220 -7.13 10.25 6.20
N TYR A 221 -6.81 9.16 5.51
CA TYR A 221 -6.65 9.13 4.06
C TYR A 221 -8.01 8.82 3.42
N PRO A 222 -8.43 9.57 2.37
CA PRO A 222 -9.74 9.37 1.75
C PRO A 222 -9.81 8.11 0.87
N ASP A 223 -8.67 7.66 0.35
CA ASP A 223 -8.60 6.61 -0.65
C ASP A 223 -7.92 5.34 -0.12
N ASN A 224 -8.01 4.26 -0.90
CA ASN A 224 -7.17 3.08 -0.80
C ASN A 224 -6.43 2.87 -2.12
N VAL A 225 -5.15 2.48 -2.04
CA VAL A 225 -4.37 1.98 -3.17
C VAL A 225 -4.43 0.45 -3.15
N VAL A 226 -4.76 -0.15 -4.28
CA VAL A 226 -4.87 -1.60 -4.47
C VAL A 226 -3.95 -2.03 -5.61
N VAL A 227 -3.02 -2.93 -5.32
CA VAL A 227 -2.23 -3.65 -6.34
C VAL A 227 -2.93 -4.96 -6.66
N TYR A 228 -3.13 -5.22 -7.92
CA TYR A 228 -3.63 -6.48 -8.48
C TYR A 228 -2.46 -7.25 -9.05
N ALA A 229 -2.32 -8.52 -8.68
CA ALA A 229 -1.27 -9.37 -9.22
C ALA A 229 -1.76 -10.80 -9.39
N SER A 230 -1.17 -11.53 -10.35
CA SER A 230 -1.48 -12.91 -10.68
C SER A 230 -0.27 -13.81 -10.44
N LEU A 231 -0.50 -15.03 -9.95
CA LEU A 231 0.54 -16.04 -9.77
C LEU A 231 1.11 -16.46 -11.13
N VAL A 232 2.41 -16.41 -11.28
CA VAL A 232 3.09 -16.84 -12.53
C VAL A 232 3.94 -18.10 -12.33
N SER A 233 4.50 -18.29 -11.13
CA SER A 233 5.33 -19.45 -10.83
C SER A 233 5.50 -19.67 -9.33
N SER A 234 6.19 -20.76 -8.96
CA SER A 234 6.69 -20.98 -7.61
C SER A 234 8.08 -21.61 -7.65
N ARG A 235 8.83 -21.45 -6.55
CA ARG A 235 10.15 -22.05 -6.35
C ARG A 235 10.34 -22.45 -4.89
N ALA A 236 11.37 -23.22 -4.59
CA ALA A 236 11.79 -23.43 -3.19
C ALA A 236 12.28 -22.11 -2.57
N ALA A 237 12.06 -21.95 -1.25
CA ALA A 237 12.48 -20.80 -0.47
C ALA A 237 13.99 -20.78 -0.20
#